data_e4febfc5ad1b47bc3c22037fb1663760
#
_entry.id   e4febfc5ad1b47bc3c22037fb1663760
#
_cell.length_a   1.000
_cell.length_b   1.000
_cell.length_c   1.000
_cell.angle_alpha   90.00
_cell.angle_beta   90.00
_cell.angle_gamma   90.00
#
_symmetry.space_group_name_H-M   'P 1'
#
loop_
_entity.id
_entity.type
_entity.pdbx_description
1 polymer ?
#
loop_
_entity_poly.entity_id
_entity_poly.type
_entity_poly.pdbx_seq_one_letter_code
_entity_poly.pdbx_strand_id
1 'polypeptide(L)'
;MSLSSSIEWTESTWNPLTGCTKISEGCENCYAERLTRRLQAMGNPNYANGFKLTLHRHVLEYPLRWRKPQTIFVNSMSDLFHKDVPDEFILDTFKIMKQAGWHRFQILTKRSERLLKLNKVISWSPNIWMGVSVENQDCTFRIDHLRTTNAVTKFLSLEPLLGPLPNLDLSGIDWVIVGGESGPKSRPMNPSWVVDIRKQCQAATVPFFFKQWGGQNKKKTGRILDGEIWDEMPIAKEIQGFRKRSLVAGVGFEPTTFGL
;
A
#
# COMPACT_ATOMS: atom_id res chain seq x y z
N MET A 1 3.57 -9.68 -11.75
CA MET A 1 2.58 -9.92 -10.70
C MET A 1 3.07 -11.03 -9.80
N SER A 2 2.84 -10.90 -8.52
CA SER A 2 3.18 -11.94 -7.55
C SER A 2 1.92 -12.28 -6.76
N LEU A 3 1.55 -13.56 -6.75
CA LEU A 3 0.50 -14.10 -5.88
C LEU A 3 0.99 -14.27 -4.43
N SER A 4 2.27 -13.99 -4.19
CA SER A 4 2.91 -13.94 -2.88
C SER A 4 3.82 -12.73 -2.85
N SER A 5 3.54 -11.79 -1.96
CA SER A 5 4.31 -10.57 -1.78
C SER A 5 5.28 -10.71 -0.61
N SER A 6 6.47 -10.12 -0.75
CA SER A 6 7.40 -9.93 0.37
C SER A 6 7.23 -8.56 1.07
N ILE A 7 6.18 -7.84 0.72
CA ILE A 7 5.81 -6.58 1.37
C ILE A 7 4.98 -6.94 2.59
N GLU A 8 5.39 -6.48 3.75
CA GLU A 8 4.93 -6.95 5.06
C GLU A 8 3.45 -6.67 5.35
N TRP A 9 2.85 -5.68 4.67
CA TRP A 9 1.46 -5.25 4.90
C TRP A 9 0.49 -5.63 3.78
N THR A 10 0.90 -6.49 2.82
CA THR A 10 0.05 -6.97 1.72
C THR A 10 0.38 -8.41 1.35
N GLU A 11 -0.59 -9.14 0.81
CA GLU A 11 -0.42 -10.56 0.45
C GLU A 11 0.03 -10.74 -0.99
N SER A 12 -0.39 -9.86 -1.89
CA SER A 12 -0.08 -9.95 -3.31
C SER A 12 0.09 -8.57 -3.96
N THR A 13 0.58 -8.55 -5.20
CA THR A 13 0.72 -7.31 -5.98
C THR A 13 0.08 -7.45 -7.35
N TRP A 14 -0.61 -6.40 -7.77
CA TRP A 14 -1.18 -6.27 -9.10
C TRP A 14 -0.71 -4.98 -9.75
N ASN A 15 -0.05 -5.11 -10.90
CA ASN A 15 0.58 -3.99 -11.62
C ASN A 15 -0.05 -3.85 -13.02
N PRO A 16 -1.22 -3.21 -13.16
CA PRO A 16 -1.82 -2.93 -14.46
C PRO A 16 -1.00 -1.92 -15.29
N LEU A 17 -0.06 -1.24 -14.66
CA LEU A 17 0.95 -0.44 -15.34
C LEU A 17 2.31 -0.58 -14.62
N THR A 18 3.39 -0.28 -15.33
CA THR A 18 4.76 -0.24 -14.81
C THR A 18 5.46 1.04 -15.26
N GLY A 19 6.53 1.39 -14.55
CA GLY A 19 7.29 2.61 -14.85
C GLY A 19 6.67 3.86 -14.21
N CYS A 20 7.51 4.87 -14.00
CA CYS A 20 7.15 6.11 -13.31
C CYS A 20 8.15 7.22 -13.61
N THR A 21 7.85 8.45 -13.21
CA THR A 21 8.78 9.59 -13.17
C THR A 21 8.89 10.13 -11.75
N LYS A 22 10.08 10.61 -11.39
CA LYS A 22 10.35 11.18 -10.06
C LYS A 22 9.61 12.51 -9.87
N ILE A 23 9.07 12.75 -8.68
CA ILE A 23 8.37 14.00 -8.35
C ILE A 23 8.70 14.55 -6.96
N SER A 24 9.39 13.79 -6.13
CA SER A 24 9.82 14.22 -4.80
C SER A 24 11.15 13.57 -4.43
N GLU A 25 11.78 14.04 -3.36
CA GLU A 25 13.01 13.46 -2.81
C GLU A 25 12.86 11.96 -2.48
N GLY A 26 11.69 11.51 -2.06
CA GLY A 26 11.41 10.09 -1.82
C GLY A 26 11.48 9.21 -3.07
N CYS A 27 11.58 9.79 -4.27
CA CYS A 27 11.76 9.07 -5.52
C CYS A 27 13.24 8.91 -5.92
N GLU A 28 14.19 9.52 -5.20
CA GLU A 28 15.59 9.57 -5.61
C GLU A 28 16.21 8.17 -5.73
N ASN A 29 16.08 7.35 -4.69
CA ASN A 29 16.61 5.98 -4.63
C ASN A 29 15.50 4.93 -4.83
N CYS A 30 14.62 5.14 -5.81
CA CYS A 30 13.44 4.33 -6.05
C CYS A 30 13.77 2.84 -6.23
N TYR A 31 13.20 2.00 -5.37
CA TYR A 31 13.38 0.54 -5.46
C TYR A 31 12.77 -0.03 -6.75
N ALA A 32 11.66 0.52 -7.23
CA ALA A 32 10.97 0.06 -8.42
C ALA A 32 11.81 0.29 -9.67
N GLU A 33 12.50 1.44 -9.79
CA GLU A 33 13.42 1.71 -10.88
C GLU A 33 14.57 0.70 -10.90
N ARG A 34 15.17 0.39 -9.75
CA ARG A 34 16.26 -0.60 -9.66
C ARG A 34 15.79 -2.01 -10.00
N LEU A 35 14.63 -2.41 -9.45
CA LEU A 35 14.07 -3.73 -9.71
C LEU A 35 13.69 -3.88 -11.18
N THR A 36 13.20 -2.83 -11.83
CA THR A 36 12.86 -2.83 -13.26
C THR A 36 14.09 -3.14 -14.12
N ARG A 37 15.24 -2.55 -13.83
CA ARG A 37 16.49 -2.85 -14.57
C ARG A 37 16.84 -4.34 -14.50
N ARG A 38 16.67 -4.95 -13.32
CA ARG A 38 16.90 -6.39 -13.13
C ARG A 38 15.89 -7.23 -13.90
N LEU A 39 14.60 -6.87 -13.82
CA LEU A 39 13.53 -7.60 -14.51
C LEU A 39 13.65 -7.49 -16.04
N GLN A 40 14.08 -6.34 -16.54
CA GLN A 40 14.38 -6.12 -17.96
C GLN A 40 15.56 -7.01 -18.41
N ALA A 41 16.64 -7.05 -17.64
CA ALA A 41 17.79 -7.91 -17.94
C ALA A 41 17.45 -9.41 -17.91
N MET A 42 16.41 -9.81 -17.15
CA MET A 42 15.87 -11.17 -17.12
C MET A 42 14.91 -11.47 -18.28
N GLY A 43 14.70 -10.53 -19.21
CA GLY A 43 13.80 -10.70 -20.36
C GLY A 43 12.31 -10.66 -20.01
N ASN A 44 11.93 -10.10 -18.85
CA ASN A 44 10.51 -10.03 -18.47
C ASN A 44 9.75 -9.08 -19.40
N PRO A 45 8.73 -9.53 -20.15
CA PRO A 45 8.07 -8.75 -21.20
C PRO A 45 7.36 -7.49 -20.64
N ASN A 46 6.89 -7.50 -19.40
CA ASN A 46 6.24 -6.33 -18.80
C ASN A 46 7.24 -5.18 -18.50
N TYR A 47 8.54 -5.45 -18.62
CA TYR A 47 9.61 -4.48 -18.36
C TYR A 47 10.51 -4.26 -19.59
N ALA A 48 10.06 -4.68 -20.78
CA ALA A 48 10.82 -4.50 -22.03
C ALA A 48 11.19 -3.02 -22.28
N ASN A 49 10.31 -2.09 -21.90
CA ASN A 49 10.52 -0.64 -22.00
C ASN A 49 11.32 -0.02 -20.83
N GLY A 50 11.93 -0.84 -19.97
CA GLY A 50 12.59 -0.38 -18.75
C GLY A 50 11.62 0.33 -17.81
N PHE A 51 12.04 1.43 -17.22
CA PHE A 51 11.21 2.20 -16.27
C PHE A 51 10.33 3.27 -16.94
N LYS A 52 10.16 3.22 -18.26
CA LYS A 52 9.19 4.06 -18.97
C LYS A 52 7.77 3.60 -18.62
N LEU A 53 6.87 4.57 -18.46
CA LEU A 53 5.46 4.28 -18.22
C LEU A 53 4.91 3.35 -19.32
N THR A 54 4.36 2.22 -18.91
CA THR A 54 3.80 1.21 -19.81
C THR A 54 2.50 0.68 -19.23
N LEU A 55 1.41 0.76 -20.00
CA LEU A 55 0.10 0.23 -19.62
C LEU A 55 -0.03 -1.23 -20.05
N HIS A 56 -0.54 -2.07 -19.16
CA HIS A 56 -0.70 -3.51 -19.37
C HIS A 56 -2.20 -3.89 -19.38
N ARG A 57 -2.93 -3.50 -20.42
CA ARG A 57 -4.38 -3.77 -20.52
C ARG A 57 -4.73 -5.25 -20.39
N HIS A 58 -3.86 -6.16 -20.85
CA HIS A 58 -4.05 -7.61 -20.78
C HIS A 58 -4.08 -8.19 -19.37
N VAL A 59 -3.58 -7.45 -18.37
CA VAL A 59 -3.58 -7.89 -16.97
C VAL A 59 -4.65 -7.18 -16.12
N LEU A 60 -5.41 -6.27 -16.74
CA LEU A 60 -6.37 -5.44 -16.00
C LEU A 60 -7.42 -6.29 -15.27
N GLU A 61 -7.92 -7.34 -15.90
CA GLU A 61 -8.96 -8.22 -15.37
C GLU A 61 -8.44 -9.36 -14.48
N TYR A 62 -7.14 -9.46 -14.22
CA TYR A 62 -6.60 -10.58 -13.44
C TYR A 62 -7.20 -10.72 -12.04
N PRO A 63 -7.47 -9.66 -11.27
CA PRO A 63 -8.11 -9.79 -9.98
C PRO A 63 -9.46 -10.50 -10.01
N LEU A 64 -10.21 -10.38 -11.11
CA LEU A 64 -11.52 -11.06 -11.28
C LEU A 64 -11.39 -12.59 -11.37
N ARG A 65 -10.20 -13.09 -11.73
CA ARG A 65 -9.91 -14.53 -11.87
C ARG A 65 -9.39 -15.16 -10.56
N TRP A 66 -8.99 -14.34 -9.59
CA TRP A 66 -8.48 -14.83 -8.31
C TRP A 66 -9.66 -15.11 -7.36
N ARG A 67 -9.88 -16.38 -7.05
CA ARG A 67 -11.06 -16.80 -6.29
C ARG A 67 -10.93 -16.63 -4.78
N LYS A 68 -9.69 -16.70 -4.24
CA LYS A 68 -9.44 -16.53 -2.80
C LYS A 68 -9.36 -15.03 -2.48
N PRO A 69 -10.09 -14.53 -1.48
CA PRO A 69 -9.91 -13.17 -0.98
C PRO A 69 -8.44 -12.89 -0.64
N GLN A 70 -7.94 -11.73 -1.06
CA GLN A 70 -6.56 -11.30 -0.83
C GLN A 70 -6.51 -9.81 -0.59
N THR A 71 -5.50 -9.38 0.17
CA THR A 71 -5.08 -7.99 0.23
C THR A 71 -4.06 -7.74 -0.88
N ILE A 72 -4.35 -6.82 -1.79
CA ILE A 72 -3.62 -6.60 -3.04
C ILE A 72 -3.06 -5.18 -3.07
N PHE A 73 -1.74 -5.06 -3.13
CA PHE A 73 -1.12 -3.76 -3.38
C PHE A 73 -1.10 -3.46 -4.89
N VAL A 74 -1.76 -2.38 -5.26
CA VAL A 74 -1.91 -1.94 -6.65
C VAL A 74 -0.73 -1.05 -7.03
N ASN A 75 -0.08 -1.37 -8.16
CA ASN A 75 1.01 -0.58 -8.71
C ASN A 75 2.24 -0.44 -7.81
N SER A 76 2.74 -1.56 -7.27
CA SER A 76 4.00 -1.58 -6.53
C SER A 76 5.22 -1.14 -7.36
N MET A 77 5.10 -1.10 -8.70
CA MET A 77 6.17 -0.77 -9.65
C MET A 77 5.91 0.52 -10.44
N SER A 78 4.94 1.33 -9.99
CA SER A 78 4.48 2.54 -10.71
C SER A 78 3.61 3.40 -9.79
N ASP A 79 2.99 4.42 -10.35
CA ASP A 79 1.97 5.25 -9.68
C ASP A 79 0.74 5.34 -10.60
N LEU A 80 -0.41 4.87 -10.13
CA LEU A 80 -1.66 4.85 -10.91
C LEU A 80 -2.07 6.24 -11.37
N PHE A 81 -1.76 7.26 -10.58
CA PHE A 81 -2.09 8.66 -10.87
C PHE A 81 -0.97 9.40 -11.62
N HIS A 82 -0.07 8.66 -12.29
CA HIS A 82 0.97 9.30 -13.14
C HIS A 82 0.31 10.18 -14.21
N LYS A 83 0.88 11.36 -14.48
CA LYS A 83 0.31 12.38 -15.38
C LYS A 83 -0.02 11.88 -16.80
N ASP A 84 0.74 10.91 -17.29
CA ASP A 84 0.61 10.36 -18.64
C ASP A 84 -0.26 9.08 -18.68
N VAL A 85 -0.88 8.66 -17.57
CA VAL A 85 -1.89 7.59 -17.55
C VAL A 85 -3.21 8.20 -17.99
N PRO A 86 -3.91 7.69 -19.02
CA PRO A 86 -5.23 8.18 -19.40
C PRO A 86 -6.24 8.05 -18.24
N ASP A 87 -7.11 9.05 -18.07
CA ASP A 87 -8.14 9.02 -17.02
C ASP A 87 -9.04 7.80 -17.15
N GLU A 88 -9.41 7.43 -18.37
CA GLU A 88 -10.18 6.22 -18.66
C GLU A 88 -9.52 4.97 -18.08
N PHE A 89 -8.19 4.81 -18.23
CA PHE A 89 -7.47 3.66 -17.69
C PHE A 89 -7.51 3.61 -16.17
N ILE A 90 -7.44 4.77 -15.51
CA ILE A 90 -7.59 4.88 -14.06
C ILE A 90 -9.00 4.43 -13.66
N LEU A 91 -10.03 4.94 -14.33
CA LEU A 91 -11.42 4.61 -14.05
C LEU A 91 -11.74 3.13 -14.30
N ASP A 92 -11.18 2.52 -15.38
CA ASP A 92 -11.30 1.09 -15.64
C ASP A 92 -10.63 0.27 -14.51
N THR A 93 -9.47 0.71 -14.02
CA THR A 93 -8.79 0.06 -12.90
C THR A 93 -9.68 0.07 -11.64
N PHE A 94 -10.31 1.20 -11.32
CA PHE A 94 -11.25 1.30 -10.19
C PHE A 94 -12.51 0.45 -10.40
N LYS A 95 -13.03 0.38 -11.62
CA LYS A 95 -14.17 -0.47 -11.97
C LYS A 95 -13.86 -1.95 -11.72
N ILE A 96 -12.69 -2.44 -12.13
CA ILE A 96 -12.25 -3.81 -11.88
C ILE A 96 -12.10 -4.07 -10.37
N MET A 97 -11.51 -3.17 -9.61
CA MET A 97 -11.39 -3.31 -8.16
C MET A 97 -12.75 -3.38 -7.46
N LYS A 98 -13.71 -2.56 -7.90
CA LYS A 98 -15.07 -2.59 -7.39
C LYS A 98 -15.79 -3.90 -7.74
N GLN A 99 -15.62 -4.43 -8.96
CA GLN A 99 -16.18 -5.72 -9.38
C GLN A 99 -15.58 -6.89 -8.60
N ALA A 100 -14.29 -6.84 -8.32
CA ALA A 100 -13.57 -7.83 -7.49
C ALA A 100 -13.74 -7.56 -5.99
N GLY A 101 -14.95 -7.29 -5.54
CA GLY A 101 -15.28 -6.84 -4.18
C GLY A 101 -14.89 -7.79 -3.05
N TRP A 102 -14.53 -9.05 -3.36
CA TRP A 102 -14.00 -10.01 -2.39
C TRP A 102 -12.53 -9.83 -2.06
N HIS A 103 -11.79 -8.99 -2.82
CA HIS A 103 -10.43 -8.58 -2.52
C HIS A 103 -10.42 -7.22 -1.83
N ARG A 104 -9.36 -6.96 -1.07
CA ARG A 104 -9.00 -5.64 -0.56
C ARG A 104 -7.90 -5.08 -1.44
N PHE A 105 -8.08 -3.89 -1.98
CA PHE A 105 -7.09 -3.20 -2.80
C PHE A 105 -6.49 -2.04 -2.05
N GLN A 106 -5.17 -1.98 -2.01
CA GLN A 106 -4.41 -0.90 -1.40
C GLN A 106 -3.71 -0.12 -2.51
N ILE A 107 -4.08 1.13 -2.69
CA ILE A 107 -3.49 2.03 -3.70
C ILE A 107 -2.68 3.08 -2.97
N LEU A 108 -1.48 3.35 -3.48
CA LEU A 108 -0.59 4.38 -2.92
C LEU A 108 -0.15 5.33 -4.03
N THR A 109 -0.20 6.63 -3.77
CA THR A 109 0.26 7.65 -4.72
C THR A 109 1.04 8.76 -4.05
N LYS A 110 1.96 9.36 -4.82
CA LYS A 110 2.58 10.64 -4.50
C LYS A 110 1.92 11.81 -5.26
N ARG A 111 0.98 11.51 -6.15
CA ARG A 111 0.30 12.47 -7.04
C ARG A 111 -1.10 12.80 -6.54
N SER A 112 -1.18 13.27 -5.31
CA SER A 112 -2.44 13.56 -4.60
C SER A 112 -3.31 14.62 -5.29
N GLU A 113 -2.72 15.57 -6.01
CA GLU A 113 -3.47 16.56 -6.79
C GLU A 113 -4.31 15.92 -7.90
N ARG A 114 -3.74 14.93 -8.61
CA ARG A 114 -4.47 14.21 -9.64
C ARG A 114 -5.53 13.30 -9.06
N LEU A 115 -5.23 12.65 -7.94
CA LEU A 115 -6.22 11.90 -7.16
C LEU A 115 -7.41 12.78 -6.81
N LEU A 116 -7.16 14.00 -6.30
CA LEU A 116 -8.20 14.95 -5.94
C LEU A 116 -9.04 15.37 -7.15
N LYS A 117 -8.42 15.65 -8.31
CA LYS A 117 -9.13 15.98 -9.55
C LYS A 117 -10.10 14.88 -9.99
N LEU A 118 -9.68 13.61 -9.87
CA LEU A 118 -10.48 12.47 -10.30
C LEU A 118 -11.46 11.96 -9.23
N ASN A 119 -11.37 12.46 -8.00
CA ASN A 119 -12.16 11.95 -6.87
C ASN A 119 -13.67 11.87 -7.15
N LYS A 120 -14.22 12.88 -7.84
CA LYS A 120 -15.67 12.95 -8.13
C LYS A 120 -16.16 11.94 -9.17
N VAL A 121 -15.27 11.48 -10.05
CA VAL A 121 -15.60 10.54 -11.14
C VAL A 121 -15.17 9.10 -10.83
N ILE A 122 -14.33 8.91 -9.84
CA ILE A 122 -13.93 7.58 -9.35
C ILE A 122 -15.13 6.91 -8.68
N SER A 123 -15.42 5.67 -9.09
CA SER A 123 -16.42 4.83 -8.41
C SER A 123 -15.80 4.14 -7.20
N TRP A 124 -15.84 4.82 -6.05
CA TRP A 124 -15.32 4.29 -4.79
C TRP A 124 -16.13 3.10 -4.28
N SER A 125 -15.45 2.19 -3.60
CA SER A 125 -16.06 1.09 -2.84
C SER A 125 -15.21 0.76 -1.61
N PRO A 126 -15.82 0.23 -0.53
CA PRO A 126 -15.13 0.03 0.75
C PRO A 126 -13.94 -0.94 0.73
N ASN A 127 -13.86 -1.80 -0.28
CA ASN A 127 -12.71 -2.69 -0.47
C ASN A 127 -11.49 -1.99 -1.11
N ILE A 128 -11.62 -0.72 -1.49
CA ILE A 128 -10.54 0.09 -2.07
C ILE A 128 -10.00 1.03 -0.99
N TRP A 129 -8.81 0.75 -0.51
CA TRP A 129 -8.09 1.57 0.45
C TRP A 129 -7.15 2.52 -0.30
N MET A 130 -7.26 3.80 0.00
CA MET A 130 -6.47 4.83 -0.68
C MET A 130 -5.45 5.43 0.26
N GLY A 131 -4.19 5.50 -0.17
CA GLY A 131 -3.10 6.10 0.59
C GLY A 131 -2.30 7.11 -0.21
N VAL A 132 -1.62 7.98 0.53
CA VAL A 132 -0.60 8.89 -0.02
C VAL A 132 0.73 8.66 0.66
N SER A 133 1.82 8.83 -0.10
CA SER A 133 3.16 8.85 0.51
C SER A 133 3.49 10.25 0.99
N VAL A 134 4.06 10.33 2.21
CA VAL A 134 4.54 11.58 2.82
C VAL A 134 5.94 11.32 3.36
N GLU A 135 6.94 11.87 2.71
CA GLU A 135 8.34 11.58 3.01
C GLU A 135 8.97 12.56 4.01
N ASN A 136 8.49 13.79 4.00
CA ASN A 136 8.95 14.91 4.82
C ASN A 136 7.82 15.94 4.98
N GLN A 137 8.11 17.04 5.69
CA GLN A 137 7.15 18.11 5.97
C GLN A 137 6.58 18.77 4.70
N ASP A 138 7.37 18.92 3.65
CA ASP A 138 6.94 19.55 2.39
C ASP A 138 5.89 18.73 1.64
N CYS A 139 5.73 17.45 1.99
CA CYS A 139 4.77 16.54 1.38
C CYS A 139 3.48 16.37 2.20
N THR A 140 3.32 17.04 3.34
CA THR A 140 2.15 16.91 4.22
C THR A 140 0.84 17.38 3.60
N PHE A 141 0.88 18.31 2.66
CA PHE A 141 -0.30 18.76 1.89
C PHE A 141 -1.05 17.61 1.21
N ARG A 142 -0.37 16.48 0.96
CA ARG A 142 -0.99 15.28 0.38
C ARG A 142 -2.00 14.63 1.33
N ILE A 143 -1.86 14.83 2.63
CA ILE A 143 -2.79 14.34 3.66
C ILE A 143 -4.14 15.06 3.49
N ASP A 144 -4.13 16.38 3.30
CA ASP A 144 -5.34 17.17 3.09
C ASP A 144 -6.07 16.75 1.81
N HIS A 145 -5.33 16.54 0.72
CA HIS A 145 -5.90 16.02 -0.51
C HIS A 145 -6.54 14.63 -0.31
N LEU A 146 -5.86 13.73 0.40
CA LEU A 146 -6.40 12.40 0.70
C LEU A 146 -7.68 12.49 1.55
N ARG A 147 -7.66 13.34 2.58
CA ARG A 147 -8.79 13.52 3.51
C ARG A 147 -10.07 13.92 2.79
N THR A 148 -9.97 14.75 1.76
CA THR A 148 -11.11 15.21 0.97
C THR A 148 -11.62 14.18 -0.06
N THR A 149 -10.95 13.03 -0.21
CA THR A 149 -11.43 11.96 -1.11
C THR A 149 -12.63 11.22 -0.51
N ASN A 150 -13.40 10.56 -1.40
CA ASN A 150 -14.52 9.70 -1.00
C ASN A 150 -14.07 8.26 -0.65
N ALA A 151 -12.77 7.99 -0.53
CA ALA A 151 -12.28 6.70 -0.07
C ALA A 151 -12.78 6.42 1.36
N VAL A 152 -13.27 5.21 1.60
CA VAL A 152 -13.77 4.79 2.93
C VAL A 152 -12.64 4.56 3.91
N THR A 153 -11.55 3.93 3.44
CA THR A 153 -10.34 3.71 4.22
C THR A 153 -9.19 4.52 3.62
N LYS A 154 -8.58 5.36 4.45
CA LYS A 154 -7.49 6.27 4.08
C LYS A 154 -6.25 5.96 4.88
N PHE A 155 -5.09 5.85 4.23
CA PHE A 155 -3.85 5.57 4.94
C PHE A 155 -2.68 6.43 4.49
N LEU A 156 -1.72 6.61 5.39
CA LEU A 156 -0.46 7.28 5.10
C LEU A 156 0.66 6.25 4.98
N SER A 157 1.52 6.41 4.00
CA SER A 157 2.79 5.71 3.91
C SER A 157 3.92 6.74 4.04
N LEU A 158 4.49 6.82 5.23
CA LEU A 158 5.63 7.67 5.53
C LEU A 158 6.90 6.92 5.12
N GLU A 159 7.00 6.68 3.80
CA GLU A 159 8.07 5.89 3.18
C GLU A 159 8.53 6.48 1.84
N PRO A 160 9.87 6.68 1.74
CA PRO A 160 10.85 6.67 2.82
C PRO A 160 10.63 7.85 3.76
N LEU A 161 10.74 7.64 5.07
CA LEU A 161 10.72 8.75 6.03
C LEU A 161 12.09 9.44 5.98
N LEU A 162 12.09 10.71 5.56
CA LEU A 162 13.31 11.49 5.29
C LEU A 162 13.51 12.68 6.23
N GLY A 163 12.55 12.94 7.08
CA GLY A 163 12.62 14.04 8.05
C GLY A 163 11.59 13.89 9.16
N PRO A 164 11.64 14.75 10.19
CA PRO A 164 10.63 14.77 11.23
C PRO A 164 9.28 15.23 10.64
N LEU A 165 8.20 14.70 11.20
CA LEU A 165 6.83 15.06 10.87
C LEU A 165 6.07 15.40 12.17
N PRO A 166 6.43 16.54 12.80
CA PRO A 166 5.74 16.97 14.00
C PRO A 166 4.32 17.41 13.67
N ASN A 167 3.40 17.16 14.61
CA ASN A 167 2.02 17.64 14.54
C ASN A 167 1.24 17.19 13.29
N LEU A 168 1.33 15.90 12.95
CA LEU A 168 0.50 15.30 11.90
C LEU A 168 -0.98 15.41 12.28
N ASP A 169 -1.77 16.05 11.43
CA ASP A 169 -3.22 15.96 11.55
C ASP A 169 -3.69 14.60 11.01
N LEU A 170 -3.96 13.68 11.92
CA LEU A 170 -4.43 12.32 11.62
C LEU A 170 -5.96 12.21 11.60
N SER A 171 -6.71 13.31 11.68
CA SER A 171 -8.16 13.30 11.56
C SER A 171 -8.60 12.72 10.21
N GLY A 172 -9.50 11.73 10.23
CA GLY A 172 -9.97 11.05 9.03
C GLY A 172 -8.95 10.14 8.35
N ILE A 173 -7.84 9.81 9.03
CA ILE A 173 -6.85 8.82 8.62
C ILE A 173 -7.08 7.53 9.42
N ASP A 174 -7.10 6.39 8.74
CA ASP A 174 -7.41 5.09 9.33
C ASP A 174 -6.15 4.25 9.59
N TRP A 175 -4.98 4.61 9.04
CA TRP A 175 -3.76 3.83 9.19
C TRP A 175 -2.51 4.63 8.83
N VAL A 176 -1.41 4.38 9.54
CA VAL A 176 -0.10 4.96 9.26
C VAL A 176 0.96 3.88 9.16
N ILE A 177 1.64 3.82 8.01
CA ILE A 177 2.77 2.93 7.75
C ILE A 177 4.04 3.78 7.76
N VAL A 178 5.06 3.36 8.52
CA VAL A 178 6.35 4.05 8.59
C VAL A 178 7.48 3.13 8.15
N GLY A 179 8.39 3.63 7.33
CA GLY A 179 9.56 2.87 6.93
C GLY A 179 10.69 3.71 6.36
N GLY A 180 11.92 3.23 6.60
CA GLY A 180 13.12 3.83 6.05
C GLY A 180 13.40 3.43 4.60
N GLU A 181 14.22 4.23 3.94
CA GLU A 181 14.67 3.98 2.57
C GLU A 181 15.50 2.70 2.49
N SER A 182 15.28 1.87 1.47
CA SER A 182 15.95 0.57 1.35
C SER A 182 16.82 0.46 0.11
N GLY A 183 17.98 -0.19 0.28
CA GLY A 183 18.90 -0.55 -0.79
C GLY A 183 20.13 0.36 -0.87
N PRO A 184 20.95 0.24 -1.94
CA PRO A 184 22.16 1.04 -2.10
C PRO A 184 21.85 2.53 -2.05
N LYS A 185 22.70 3.31 -1.37
CA LYS A 185 22.56 4.76 -1.15
C LYS A 185 21.34 5.17 -0.32
N SER A 186 20.74 4.23 0.43
CA SER A 186 19.63 4.56 1.34
C SER A 186 20.06 5.61 2.38
N ARG A 187 19.24 6.64 2.52
CA ARG A 187 19.41 7.68 3.53
C ARG A 187 19.01 7.15 4.90
N PRO A 188 19.75 7.52 5.96
CA PRO A 188 19.42 7.06 7.31
C PRO A 188 18.12 7.67 7.79
N MET A 189 17.34 6.90 8.56
CA MET A 189 16.14 7.34 9.24
C MET A 189 16.46 7.51 10.73
N ASN A 190 16.11 8.66 11.30
CA ASN A 190 16.35 8.91 12.72
C ASN A 190 15.28 8.18 13.56
N PRO A 191 15.65 7.37 14.55
CA PRO A 191 14.72 6.67 15.42
C PRO A 191 13.73 7.61 16.15
N SER A 192 14.17 8.81 16.52
CA SER A 192 13.29 9.77 17.20
C SER A 192 12.08 10.18 16.36
N TRP A 193 12.22 10.24 15.03
CA TRP A 193 11.09 10.55 14.14
C TRP A 193 10.03 9.46 14.17
N VAL A 194 10.47 8.19 14.18
CA VAL A 194 9.56 7.04 14.21
C VAL A 194 8.82 6.96 15.54
N VAL A 195 9.53 7.15 16.66
CA VAL A 195 8.95 7.17 18.00
C VAL A 195 7.93 8.30 18.15
N ASP A 196 8.23 9.48 17.62
CA ASP A 196 7.31 10.62 17.64
C ASP A 196 6.03 10.34 16.85
N ILE A 197 6.15 9.83 15.62
CA ILE A 197 5.00 9.45 14.79
C ILE A 197 4.15 8.39 15.49
N ARG A 198 4.78 7.37 16.10
CA ARG A 198 4.04 6.36 16.86
C ARG A 198 3.22 6.98 18.00
N LYS A 199 3.82 7.91 18.77
CA LYS A 199 3.10 8.62 19.85
C LYS A 199 1.91 9.42 19.30
N GLN A 200 2.09 10.09 18.17
CA GLN A 200 1.00 10.83 17.51
C GLN A 200 -0.13 9.87 17.08
N CYS A 201 0.20 8.71 16.52
CA CYS A 201 -0.79 7.68 16.15
C CYS A 201 -1.53 7.14 17.39
N GLN A 202 -0.82 6.86 18.47
CA GLN A 202 -1.41 6.41 19.74
C GLN A 202 -2.36 7.47 20.33
N ALA A 203 -1.96 8.75 20.34
CA ALA A 203 -2.80 9.84 20.81
C ALA A 203 -4.07 10.03 19.96
N ALA A 204 -3.98 9.79 18.65
CA ALA A 204 -5.09 9.87 17.71
C ALA A 204 -5.90 8.57 17.60
N THR A 205 -5.50 7.50 18.28
CA THR A 205 -6.12 6.16 18.18
C THR A 205 -6.12 5.65 16.74
N VAL A 206 -5.04 5.91 15.99
CA VAL A 206 -4.84 5.46 14.62
C VAL A 206 -3.84 4.30 14.61
N PRO A 207 -4.17 3.14 14.02
CA PRO A 207 -3.28 2.00 13.87
C PRO A 207 -1.92 2.39 13.29
N PHE A 208 -0.84 1.91 13.91
CA PHE A 208 0.53 2.20 13.55
C PHE A 208 1.25 0.93 13.07
N PHE A 209 1.85 0.99 11.89
CA PHE A 209 2.61 -0.10 11.31
C PHE A 209 4.05 0.33 11.06
N PHE A 210 5.01 -0.31 11.73
CA PHE A 210 6.41 -0.09 11.48
C PHE A 210 6.97 -1.15 10.54
N LYS A 211 7.21 -0.78 9.30
CA LYS A 211 7.61 -1.70 8.26
C LYS A 211 9.07 -2.11 8.38
N GLN A 212 9.99 -1.16 8.55
CA GLN A 212 11.43 -1.43 8.57
C GLN A 212 12.26 -0.17 8.85
N TRP A 213 13.47 -0.37 9.34
CA TRP A 213 14.48 0.69 9.45
C TRP A 213 15.08 1.10 8.11
N GLY A 214 15.03 0.25 7.09
CA GLY A 214 15.64 0.49 5.80
C GLY A 214 17.14 0.12 5.76
N GLY A 215 17.95 0.92 5.04
CA GLY A 215 19.37 0.65 4.88
C GLY A 215 19.68 -0.25 3.68
N GLN A 216 20.99 -0.52 3.45
CA GLN A 216 21.44 -1.35 2.33
C GLN A 216 20.86 -2.77 2.40
N ASN A 217 20.72 -3.33 3.59
CA ASN A 217 20.17 -4.64 3.85
C ASN A 217 19.03 -4.52 4.89
N LYS A 218 17.81 -4.28 4.42
CA LYS A 218 16.63 -4.12 5.27
C LYS A 218 16.33 -5.32 6.18
N LYS A 219 16.76 -6.53 5.78
CA LYS A 219 16.58 -7.73 6.61
C LYS A 219 17.50 -7.72 7.83
N LYS A 220 18.71 -7.14 7.70
CA LYS A 220 19.66 -7.02 8.80
C LYS A 220 19.24 -5.93 9.80
N THR A 221 18.73 -4.80 9.30
CA THR A 221 18.26 -3.70 10.15
C THR A 221 16.94 -4.00 10.84
N GLY A 222 16.11 -4.85 10.23
CA GLY A 222 14.89 -5.38 10.83
C GLY A 222 13.75 -4.36 10.96
N ARG A 223 12.79 -4.72 11.83
CA ARG A 223 11.56 -3.95 12.10
C ARG A 223 11.18 -3.92 13.59
N ILE A 224 12.15 -4.07 14.47
CA ILE A 224 11.92 -3.95 15.92
C ILE A 224 12.09 -2.48 16.29
N LEU A 225 11.08 -1.92 16.96
CA LEU A 225 11.03 -0.57 17.49
C LEU A 225 10.73 -0.66 19.00
N ASP A 226 11.63 -0.17 19.84
CA ASP A 226 11.53 -0.24 21.30
C ASP A 226 11.28 -1.66 21.84
N GLY A 227 11.95 -2.67 21.22
CA GLY A 227 11.86 -4.07 21.62
C GLY A 227 10.65 -4.83 21.05
N GLU A 228 9.76 -4.19 20.30
CA GLU A 228 8.51 -4.76 19.82
C GLU A 228 8.35 -4.66 18.29
N ILE A 229 7.49 -5.53 17.74
CA ILE A 229 7.02 -5.44 16.37
C ILE A 229 5.67 -4.72 16.37
N TRP A 230 5.59 -3.65 15.58
CA TRP A 230 4.39 -2.84 15.41
C TRP A 230 3.78 -3.14 14.04
N ASP A 231 2.70 -3.89 14.02
CA ASP A 231 2.02 -4.32 12.80
C ASP A 231 0.51 -4.18 12.87
N GLU A 232 0.05 -3.14 13.57
CA GLU A 232 -1.36 -2.81 13.66
C GLU A 232 -1.94 -2.50 12.27
N MET A 233 -3.15 -2.98 12.06
CA MET A 233 -3.91 -2.74 10.83
C MET A 233 -5.30 -2.21 11.17
N PRO A 234 -5.89 -1.38 10.31
CA PRO A 234 -7.25 -0.91 10.54
C PRO A 234 -8.23 -2.07 10.54
N ILE A 235 -9.18 -2.04 11.47
CA ILE A 235 -10.35 -2.92 11.41
C ILE A 235 -11.11 -2.55 10.13
N ALA A 236 -11.30 -3.53 9.24
CA ALA A 236 -12.06 -3.29 8.02
C ALA A 236 -13.44 -2.72 8.40
N LYS A 237 -13.73 -1.50 7.99
CA LYS A 237 -15.07 -0.93 8.14
C LYS A 237 -16.02 -1.85 7.37
N GLU A 238 -16.91 -2.54 8.09
CA GLU A 238 -17.81 -3.51 7.48
C GLU A 238 -18.65 -2.83 6.41
N ILE A 239 -18.68 -3.44 5.24
CA ILE A 239 -19.62 -3.09 4.19
C ILE A 239 -20.97 -3.60 4.67
N GLN A 240 -21.94 -2.73 4.91
CA GLN A 240 -23.33 -3.16 5.08
C GLN A 240 -23.71 -4.04 3.87
N GLY A 241 -23.88 -5.35 4.12
CA GLY A 241 -24.17 -6.34 3.06
C GLY A 241 -23.14 -7.45 2.87
N PHE A 242 -21.92 -7.34 3.39
CA PHE A 242 -20.96 -8.43 3.37
C PHE A 242 -21.12 -9.30 4.62
N ARG A 243 -21.98 -10.34 4.53
CA ARG A 243 -22.03 -11.39 5.57
C ARG A 243 -20.68 -12.11 5.55
N LYS A 244 -19.89 -12.00 6.63
CA LYS A 244 -18.87 -12.99 6.96
C LYS A 244 -19.53 -14.37 6.88
N ARG A 245 -19.12 -15.22 5.93
CA ARG A 245 -19.27 -16.66 6.14
C ARG A 245 -18.33 -16.97 7.30
N SER A 246 -18.87 -17.04 8.51
CA SER A 246 -18.18 -17.60 9.66
C SER A 246 -17.76 -19.01 9.26
N LEU A 247 -16.46 -19.25 9.19
CA LEU A 247 -15.94 -20.59 9.34
C LEU A 247 -16.33 -21.03 10.75
N VAL A 248 -17.44 -21.75 10.84
CA VAL A 248 -17.77 -22.54 12.05
C VAL A 248 -16.62 -23.52 12.19
N ALA A 249 -15.80 -23.29 13.21
CA ALA A 249 -14.83 -24.29 13.65
C ALA A 249 -15.60 -25.58 13.90
N GLY A 250 -15.22 -26.63 13.19
CA GLY A 250 -15.85 -27.94 13.35
C GLY A 250 -15.82 -28.36 14.80
N VAL A 251 -16.98 -28.69 15.31
CA VAL A 251 -17.17 -29.30 16.62
C VAL A 251 -16.30 -30.56 16.68
N GLY A 252 -15.38 -30.60 17.65
CA GLY A 252 -14.51 -31.72 17.87
C GLY A 252 -15.33 -33.00 18.11
N PHE A 253 -15.00 -34.07 17.41
CA PHE A 253 -15.42 -35.41 17.75
C PHE A 253 -14.66 -35.82 19.01
N GLU A 254 -15.39 -35.92 20.13
CA GLU A 254 -14.88 -36.67 21.28
C GLU A 254 -14.83 -38.14 20.95
N PRO A 255 -13.75 -38.85 21.29
CA PRO A 255 -13.71 -40.31 21.15
C PRO A 255 -14.55 -40.95 22.26
N THR A 256 -15.64 -41.59 21.89
CA THR A 256 -16.39 -42.51 22.78
C THR A 256 -15.49 -43.67 23.16
N THR A 257 -15.11 -43.73 24.41
CA THR A 257 -14.56 -44.90 25.07
C THR A 257 -15.64 -46.01 25.15
N PHE A 258 -15.46 -47.07 24.38
CA PHE A 258 -16.13 -48.34 24.68
C PHE A 258 -15.25 -49.10 25.68
N GLY A 259 -15.81 -49.28 26.89
CA GLY A 259 -15.30 -50.24 27.84
C GLY A 259 -15.77 -51.67 27.44
N LEU A 260 -14.82 -52.57 27.52
CA LEU A 260 -14.89 -53.95 28.05
C LEU A 260 -13.46 -54.45 28.16
#